data_202b0ecdeb3439ffef4882a8efdc2880
#
_entry.id   202b0ecdeb3439ffef4882a8efdc2880
#
_cell.length_a   1.000
_cell.length_b   1.000
_cell.length_c   1.000
_cell.angle_alpha   90.00
_cell.angle_beta   90.00
_cell.angle_gamma   90.00
#
_symmetry.space_group_name_H-M   'P 1'
#
loop_
_entity.id
_entity.type
_entity.pdbx_description
1 polymer ?
#
loop_
_entity_poly.entity_id
_entity_poly.type
_entity_poly.pdbx_seq_one_letter_code
_entity_poly.pdbx_strand_id
1 'polypeptide(L)'
;VGCVWAQQGLDALGNMTNGFLSNAEANKITKEPFVLYLSGVDTRGDLTEKARSDVNIIAAVNPVTKQVVLINTPRDYYVDLAGTNSKDKLTHAGLYGVQTSMDTLGNLYGVNVEHYIRINFAGFIDIVDALGGVDVYSDQAFTSVGSPGYYDPTTFVEGWNHLDGKAALAFARERHAFKTGDVQRGINQMKVIDAMLNKIKSPALLMGFTKILDAVADSFVTSLSTNQISALVRMQLSDFAEWNIERYTVTGTSGSSTKCYSAKGQKLYVMKPDEASVAKAKEMIAAVMGGEGTVSSTTQTPEKTDVYTPTTDPDAAVSVPETPADSVIVEVPAESVPEQPAEQPAEQPTEQPAETPAEQPAAT
;
A
#
# COMPACT_ATOMS: atom_id res chain seq x y z
N VAL A 1 0.21 36.94 8.68
CA VAL A 1 0.20 36.12 9.92
C VAL A 1 0.50 34.66 9.53
N GLY A 2 -0.12 34.11 8.49
CA GLY A 2 0.11 32.72 8.06
C GLY A 2 1.56 32.40 7.64
N CYS A 3 2.26 33.33 6.99
CA CYS A 3 3.66 33.12 6.57
C CYS A 3 4.64 33.00 7.74
N VAL A 4 4.37 33.66 8.86
CA VAL A 4 5.24 33.60 10.05
C VAL A 4 5.14 32.24 10.74
N TRP A 5 3.95 31.66 10.81
CA TRP A 5 3.74 30.33 11.38
C TRP A 5 4.33 29.20 10.51
N ALA A 6 4.21 29.34 9.19
CA ALA A 6 4.84 28.40 8.26
C ALA A 6 6.37 28.46 8.40
N GLN A 7 6.95 29.65 8.53
CA GLN A 7 8.39 29.82 8.72
C GLN A 7 8.86 29.23 10.06
N GLN A 8 8.11 29.43 11.15
CA GLN A 8 8.45 28.83 12.46
C GLN A 8 8.38 27.30 12.45
N GLY A 9 7.41 26.70 11.75
CA GLY A 9 7.34 25.25 11.54
C GLY A 9 8.51 24.72 10.73
N LEU A 10 8.93 25.45 9.68
CA LEU A 10 10.08 25.12 8.85
C LEU A 10 11.42 25.26 9.59
N ASP A 11 11.52 26.26 10.47
CA ASP A 11 12.71 26.49 11.31
C ASP A 11 12.84 25.39 12.39
N ALA A 12 11.72 24.91 12.94
CA ALA A 12 11.70 23.76 13.84
C ALA A 12 12.18 22.48 13.16
N LEU A 13 11.72 22.19 11.91
CA LEU A 13 12.24 21.12 11.07
C LEU A 13 13.74 21.28 10.80
N GLY A 14 14.23 22.51 10.53
CA GLY A 14 15.63 22.80 10.30
C GLY A 14 16.51 22.52 11.53
N ASN A 15 15.98 22.73 12.74
CA ASN A 15 16.70 22.51 13.99
C ASN A 15 16.74 21.04 14.43
N MET A 16 15.76 20.21 14.03
CA MET A 16 15.76 18.75 14.28
C MET A 16 16.74 17.98 13.40
N THR A 17 17.28 18.61 12.35
CA THR A 17 18.08 17.93 11.30
C THR A 17 19.59 18.18 11.43
N ASN A 18 20.15 18.16 12.62
CA ASN A 18 21.61 18.21 12.83
C ASN A 18 22.33 16.91 12.43
N GLY A 19 21.91 16.26 11.36
CA GLY A 19 22.43 14.96 10.89
C GLY A 19 22.77 14.88 9.42
N PHE A 20 24.03 14.98 9.10
CA PHE A 20 24.86 14.28 8.10
C PHE A 20 24.57 14.34 6.59
N LEU A 21 23.48 14.90 6.06
CA LEU A 21 23.38 15.13 4.62
C LEU A 21 23.61 16.59 4.30
N SER A 22 24.49 16.87 3.36
CA SER A 22 24.74 18.21 2.87
C SER A 22 23.42 18.82 2.36
N ASN A 23 23.19 20.11 2.57
CA ASN A 23 22.08 20.83 1.97
C ASN A 23 21.98 20.64 0.44
N ALA A 24 23.07 20.23 -0.21
CA ALA A 24 23.12 19.92 -1.63
C ALA A 24 22.32 18.65 -2.00
N GLU A 25 22.46 17.55 -1.25
CA GLU A 25 21.67 16.31 -1.50
C GLU A 25 20.19 16.48 -1.16
N ALA A 26 19.89 17.18 -0.06
CA ALA A 26 18.51 17.50 0.28
C ALA A 26 17.83 18.38 -0.78
N ASN A 27 18.59 19.29 -1.41
CA ASN A 27 18.08 20.13 -2.48
C ASN A 27 17.98 19.41 -3.83
N LYS A 28 18.72 18.33 -4.05
CA LYS A 28 18.65 17.54 -5.28
C LYS A 28 17.25 16.99 -5.54
N ILE A 29 16.61 16.46 -4.50
CA ILE A 29 15.26 15.86 -4.60
C ILE A 29 14.18 16.85 -5.04
N THR A 30 14.41 18.15 -4.95
CA THR A 30 13.50 19.22 -5.42
C THR A 30 13.81 19.68 -6.85
N LYS A 31 14.90 19.23 -7.45
CA LYS A 31 15.41 19.72 -8.74
C LYS A 31 15.53 18.63 -9.81
N GLU A 32 15.62 17.38 -9.41
CA GLU A 32 15.79 16.24 -10.30
C GLU A 32 14.65 15.25 -10.14
N PRO A 33 14.19 14.60 -11.22
CA PRO A 33 13.25 13.50 -11.12
C PRO A 33 13.82 12.34 -10.33
N PHE A 34 12.98 11.64 -9.60
CA PHE A 34 13.34 10.44 -8.81
C PHE A 34 12.24 9.41 -8.80
N VAL A 35 12.59 8.17 -8.47
CA VAL A 35 11.64 7.06 -8.36
C VAL A 35 11.57 6.57 -6.93
N LEU A 36 10.33 6.47 -6.43
CA LEU A 36 10.00 6.05 -5.08
C LEU A 36 9.15 4.76 -5.11
N TYR A 37 9.50 3.79 -4.27
CA TYR A 37 8.69 2.59 -4.06
C TYR A 37 7.81 2.73 -2.82
N LEU A 38 6.49 2.64 -3.01
CA LEU A 38 5.51 2.58 -1.92
C LEU A 38 5.18 1.12 -1.65
N SER A 39 5.50 0.64 -0.45
CA SER A 39 5.32 -0.75 -0.02
C SER A 39 4.35 -0.86 1.15
N GLY A 40 3.22 -1.51 0.93
CA GLY A 40 2.31 -1.91 2.00
C GLY A 40 2.55 -3.36 2.42
N VAL A 41 2.82 -3.61 3.69
CA VAL A 41 3.14 -4.95 4.20
C VAL A 41 2.12 -5.41 5.24
N ASP A 42 1.81 -6.70 5.21
CA ASP A 42 0.98 -7.34 6.23
C ASP A 42 1.89 -7.93 7.32
N THR A 43 2.37 -7.07 8.21
CA THR A 43 3.12 -7.47 9.39
C THR A 43 2.61 -6.74 10.62
N ARG A 44 2.62 -7.43 11.76
CA ARG A 44 2.39 -6.84 13.09
C ARG A 44 3.72 -6.54 13.81
N GLY A 45 4.83 -6.98 13.24
CA GLY A 45 6.18 -6.77 13.75
C GLY A 45 6.80 -5.47 13.25
N ASP A 46 8.11 -5.36 13.45
CA ASP A 46 8.91 -4.24 13.01
C ASP A 46 8.84 -4.08 11.49
N LEU A 47 8.65 -2.86 11.02
CA LEU A 47 8.61 -2.50 9.60
C LEU A 47 9.95 -2.72 8.88
N THR A 48 11.04 -2.86 9.62
CA THR A 48 12.37 -3.20 9.06
C THR A 48 12.51 -4.69 8.76
N GLU A 49 11.65 -5.54 9.35
CA GLU A 49 11.67 -6.98 9.14
C GLU A 49 11.25 -7.34 7.70
N LYS A 50 11.72 -8.51 7.29
CA LYS A 50 11.36 -9.10 6.00
C LYS A 50 9.92 -9.58 6.03
N ALA A 51 9.09 -9.03 5.16
CA ALA A 51 7.68 -9.37 5.08
C ALA A 51 7.17 -9.31 3.64
N ARG A 52 6.06 -10.01 3.38
CA ARG A 52 5.38 -9.92 2.08
C ARG A 52 4.84 -8.52 1.85
N SER A 53 5.02 -8.00 0.64
CA SER A 53 4.44 -6.73 0.22
C SER A 53 3.12 -6.97 -0.51
N ASP A 54 2.03 -6.51 0.07
CA ASP A 54 0.68 -6.64 -0.49
C ASP A 54 0.31 -5.47 -1.41
N VAL A 55 0.95 -4.32 -1.19
CA VAL A 55 0.85 -3.13 -2.04
C VAL A 55 2.23 -2.82 -2.61
N ASN A 56 2.31 -2.70 -3.93
CA ASN A 56 3.55 -2.44 -4.65
C ASN A 56 3.32 -1.36 -5.69
N ILE A 57 3.67 -0.12 -5.36
CA ILE A 57 3.47 1.03 -6.24
C ILE A 57 4.82 1.71 -6.49
N ILE A 58 5.14 1.91 -7.76
CA ILE A 58 6.22 2.80 -8.18
C ILE A 58 5.64 4.19 -8.39
N ALA A 59 6.22 5.19 -7.74
CA ALA A 59 5.94 6.59 -7.96
C ALA A 59 7.15 7.22 -8.66
N ALA A 60 7.03 7.57 -9.94
CA ALA A 60 7.99 8.44 -10.61
C ALA A 60 7.55 9.88 -10.40
N VAL A 61 8.45 10.70 -9.89
CA VAL A 61 8.18 12.07 -9.44
C VAL A 61 9.11 13.03 -10.15
N ASN A 62 8.57 14.04 -10.80
CA ASN A 62 9.33 15.14 -11.35
C ASN A 62 8.96 16.45 -10.62
N PRO A 63 9.80 16.91 -9.69
CA PRO A 63 9.51 18.09 -8.88
C PRO A 63 9.56 19.39 -9.69
N VAL A 64 10.25 19.40 -10.83
CA VAL A 64 10.38 20.58 -11.69
C VAL A 64 9.11 20.79 -12.50
N THR A 65 8.62 19.73 -13.15
CA THR A 65 7.39 19.78 -13.97
C THR A 65 6.12 19.56 -13.18
N LYS A 66 6.24 19.24 -11.88
CA LYS A 66 5.11 18.92 -10.98
C LYS A 66 4.27 17.74 -11.49
N GLN A 67 4.94 16.75 -12.05
CA GLN A 67 4.32 15.53 -12.57
C GLN A 67 4.64 14.34 -11.68
N VAL A 68 3.65 13.48 -11.47
CA VAL A 68 3.79 12.20 -10.78
C VAL A 68 3.04 11.14 -11.57
N VAL A 69 3.65 9.98 -11.74
CA VAL A 69 2.92 8.79 -12.17
C VAL A 69 3.01 7.71 -11.10
N LEU A 70 1.87 7.14 -10.74
CA LEU A 70 1.74 6.03 -9.80
C LEU A 70 1.44 4.76 -10.59
N ILE A 71 2.38 3.81 -10.58
CA ILE A 71 2.21 2.50 -11.24
C ILE A 71 1.97 1.44 -10.17
N ASN A 72 0.75 0.94 -10.09
CA ASN A 72 0.38 -0.15 -9.19
C ASN A 72 0.67 -1.50 -9.86
N THR A 73 1.44 -2.34 -9.19
CA THR A 73 1.80 -3.69 -9.65
C THR A 73 1.14 -4.73 -8.74
N PRO A 74 0.26 -5.60 -9.26
CA PRO A 74 -0.40 -6.62 -8.46
C PRO A 74 0.60 -7.51 -7.71
N ARG A 75 0.31 -7.83 -6.46
CA ARG A 75 1.20 -8.61 -5.58
C ARG A 75 1.53 -10.00 -6.13
N ASP A 76 0.63 -10.57 -6.92
CA ASP A 76 0.77 -11.92 -7.49
C ASP A 76 1.45 -11.92 -8.87
N TYR A 77 1.98 -10.76 -9.31
CA TYR A 77 2.69 -10.61 -10.58
C TYR A 77 3.90 -11.54 -10.61
N TYR A 78 4.02 -12.37 -11.67
CA TYR A 78 5.07 -13.40 -11.81
C TYR A 78 6.27 -12.80 -12.53
N VAL A 79 7.25 -12.36 -11.77
CA VAL A 79 8.38 -11.54 -12.19
C VAL A 79 9.71 -12.23 -11.97
N ASP A 80 10.76 -11.79 -12.66
CA ASP A 80 12.13 -12.18 -12.38
C ASP A 80 12.54 -11.59 -11.03
N LEU A 81 12.86 -12.46 -10.06
CA LEU A 81 13.24 -12.05 -8.71
C LEU A 81 14.69 -11.57 -8.71
N ALA A 82 14.92 -10.31 -8.37
CA ALA A 82 16.26 -9.72 -8.33
C ALA A 82 17.20 -10.51 -7.41
N GLY A 83 18.46 -10.60 -7.82
CA GLY A 83 19.48 -11.40 -7.10
C GLY A 83 19.35 -12.91 -7.29
N THR A 84 18.43 -13.37 -8.15
CA THR A 84 18.27 -14.79 -8.51
C THR A 84 18.13 -14.96 -10.02
N ASN A 85 18.29 -16.20 -10.51
CA ASN A 85 17.99 -16.55 -11.90
C ASN A 85 16.60 -17.23 -11.99
N SER A 86 15.66 -16.80 -11.20
CA SER A 86 14.35 -17.46 -11.06
C SER A 86 13.22 -16.44 -10.97
N LYS A 87 12.02 -16.89 -11.31
CA LYS A 87 10.79 -16.08 -11.14
C LYS A 87 10.10 -16.38 -9.83
N ASP A 88 9.39 -15.39 -9.32
CA ASP A 88 8.51 -15.52 -8.16
C ASP A 88 7.31 -14.57 -8.26
N LYS A 89 6.39 -14.68 -7.30
CA LYS A 89 5.36 -13.65 -7.09
C LYS A 89 6.03 -12.39 -6.53
N LEU A 90 5.64 -11.23 -7.01
CA LEU A 90 6.20 -9.95 -6.55
C LEU A 90 6.13 -9.79 -5.03
N THR A 91 5.01 -10.21 -4.40
CA THR A 91 4.86 -10.15 -2.94
C THR A 91 5.98 -10.88 -2.19
N HIS A 92 6.59 -11.92 -2.78
CA HIS A 92 7.66 -12.69 -2.16
C HIS A 92 9.02 -11.96 -2.19
N ALA A 93 9.21 -10.97 -3.06
CA ALA A 93 10.44 -10.19 -3.09
C ALA A 93 10.72 -9.53 -1.72
N GLY A 94 9.67 -9.08 -1.03
CA GLY A 94 9.77 -8.52 0.32
C GLY A 94 10.29 -9.48 1.39
N LEU A 95 10.19 -10.80 1.18
CA LEU A 95 10.78 -11.81 2.07
C LEU A 95 12.31 -11.80 2.05
N TYR A 96 12.91 -11.19 1.04
CA TYR A 96 14.36 -11.02 0.89
C TYR A 96 14.81 -9.60 1.24
N GLY A 97 13.89 -8.71 1.56
CA GLY A 97 14.12 -7.34 1.98
C GLY A 97 13.53 -6.31 1.00
N VAL A 98 13.44 -5.07 1.46
CA VAL A 98 12.88 -3.97 0.66
C VAL A 98 13.73 -3.70 -0.60
N GLN A 99 15.06 -3.83 -0.51
CA GLN A 99 15.95 -3.64 -1.65
C GLN A 99 15.66 -4.65 -2.77
N THR A 100 15.43 -5.92 -2.43
CA THR A 100 15.06 -6.93 -3.43
C THR A 100 13.74 -6.58 -4.14
N SER A 101 12.77 -6.01 -3.42
CA SER A 101 11.52 -5.52 -4.05
C SER A 101 11.79 -4.34 -4.99
N MET A 102 12.61 -3.38 -4.56
CA MET A 102 13.01 -2.23 -5.37
C MET A 102 13.73 -2.67 -6.66
N ASP A 103 14.72 -3.55 -6.54
CA ASP A 103 15.49 -4.05 -7.67
C ASP A 103 14.62 -4.89 -8.63
N THR A 104 13.70 -5.69 -8.08
CA THR A 104 12.74 -6.50 -8.87
C THR A 104 11.84 -5.59 -9.70
N LEU A 105 11.27 -4.55 -9.10
CA LEU A 105 10.44 -3.56 -9.80
C LEU A 105 11.26 -2.69 -10.75
N GLY A 106 12.47 -2.31 -10.33
CA GLY A 106 13.42 -1.57 -11.17
C GLY A 106 13.76 -2.33 -12.46
N ASN A 107 14.03 -3.63 -12.36
CA ASN A 107 14.26 -4.51 -13.51
C ASN A 107 13.01 -4.65 -14.39
N LEU A 108 11.83 -4.81 -13.78
CA LEU A 108 10.56 -4.92 -14.51
C LEU A 108 10.30 -3.68 -15.37
N TYR A 109 10.51 -2.48 -14.81
CA TYR A 109 10.20 -1.23 -15.49
C TYR A 109 11.40 -0.57 -16.19
N GLY A 110 12.62 -1.07 -15.98
CA GLY A 110 13.84 -0.51 -16.59
C GLY A 110 14.24 0.84 -15.98
N VAL A 111 14.03 1.02 -14.66
CA VAL A 111 14.33 2.27 -13.94
C VAL A 111 15.12 1.99 -12.67
N ASN A 112 15.89 2.98 -12.21
CA ASN A 112 16.51 2.94 -10.89
C ASN A 112 15.48 3.40 -9.84
N VAL A 113 15.16 2.55 -8.86
CA VAL A 113 14.29 2.90 -7.73
C VAL A 113 15.17 3.39 -6.59
N GLU A 114 15.13 4.69 -6.30
CA GLU A 114 16.10 5.35 -5.41
C GLU A 114 15.65 5.35 -3.96
N HIS A 115 14.35 5.47 -3.75
CA HIS A 115 13.77 5.64 -2.43
C HIS A 115 12.62 4.67 -2.18
N TYR A 116 12.28 4.47 -0.90
CA TYR A 116 11.08 3.74 -0.53
C TYR A 116 10.37 4.37 0.66
N ILE A 117 9.08 4.14 0.74
CA ILE A 117 8.24 4.29 1.94
C ILE A 117 7.55 2.95 2.16
N ARG A 118 7.68 2.41 3.37
CA ARG A 118 7.10 1.14 3.77
C ARG A 118 6.21 1.34 4.98
N ILE A 119 4.98 0.85 4.90
CA ILE A 119 3.97 0.95 5.96
C ILE A 119 3.31 -0.42 6.20
N ASN A 120 2.85 -0.66 7.43
CA ASN A 120 1.95 -1.77 7.75
C ASN A 120 0.51 -1.26 7.95
N PHE A 121 -0.41 -2.15 8.29
CA PHE A 121 -1.82 -1.79 8.46
C PHE A 121 -2.05 -0.83 9.64
N ALA A 122 -1.33 -1.01 10.75
CA ALA A 122 -1.42 -0.10 11.89
C ALA A 122 -0.93 1.30 11.51
N GLY A 123 0.26 1.38 10.91
CA GLY A 123 0.82 2.65 10.42
C GLY A 123 -0.06 3.34 9.37
N PHE A 124 -0.72 2.56 8.50
CA PHE A 124 -1.68 3.13 7.56
C PHE A 124 -2.87 3.78 8.28
N ILE A 125 -3.44 3.10 9.29
CA ILE A 125 -4.54 3.63 10.10
C ILE A 125 -4.09 4.94 10.76
N ASP A 126 -2.93 4.95 11.42
CA ASP A 126 -2.41 6.12 12.13
C ASP A 126 -2.19 7.31 11.19
N ILE A 127 -1.65 7.07 9.99
CA ILE A 127 -1.44 8.14 8.99
C ILE A 127 -2.77 8.74 8.53
N VAL A 128 -3.76 7.90 8.20
CA VAL A 128 -5.09 8.40 7.76
C VAL A 128 -5.78 9.18 8.88
N ASP A 129 -5.70 8.72 10.13
CA ASP A 129 -6.27 9.40 11.28
C ASP A 129 -5.55 10.72 11.57
N ALA A 130 -4.22 10.77 11.44
CA ALA A 130 -3.43 12.01 11.57
C ALA A 130 -3.78 13.04 10.49
N LEU A 131 -4.18 12.60 9.29
CA LEU A 131 -4.71 13.46 8.22
C LEU A 131 -6.13 13.97 8.50
N GLY A 132 -6.80 13.49 9.56
CA GLY A 132 -8.19 13.80 9.88
C GLY A 132 -9.17 13.05 8.96
N GLY A 133 -8.84 11.85 8.51
CA GLY A 133 -9.61 11.05 7.58
C GLY A 133 -9.46 11.47 6.13
N VAL A 134 -10.00 10.66 5.23
CA VAL A 134 -9.96 10.88 3.78
C VAL A 134 -11.34 10.71 3.15
N ASP A 135 -11.60 11.46 2.07
CA ASP A 135 -12.86 11.37 1.33
C ASP A 135 -12.64 10.54 0.07
N VAL A 136 -13.34 9.40 -0.02
CA VAL A 136 -13.20 8.44 -1.12
C VAL A 136 -14.54 8.21 -1.81
N TYR A 137 -14.53 8.28 -3.15
CA TYR A 137 -15.71 7.98 -3.96
C TYR A 137 -15.81 6.48 -4.23
N SER A 138 -16.95 5.86 -3.88
CA SER A 138 -17.27 4.49 -4.22
C SER A 138 -18.26 4.43 -5.38
N ASP A 139 -17.97 3.60 -6.39
CA ASP A 139 -18.85 3.45 -7.57
C ASP A 139 -20.10 2.62 -7.26
N GLN A 140 -20.10 1.91 -6.14
CA GLN A 140 -21.23 1.11 -5.66
C GLN A 140 -21.21 0.99 -4.15
N ALA A 141 -22.38 0.72 -3.56
CA ALA A 141 -22.47 0.36 -2.15
C ALA A 141 -21.93 -1.08 -1.92
N PHE A 142 -21.20 -1.28 -0.82
CA PHE A 142 -20.73 -2.60 -0.42
C PHE A 142 -20.44 -2.65 1.09
N THR A 143 -20.32 -3.87 1.63
CA THR A 143 -19.85 -4.11 2.99
C THR A 143 -18.57 -4.91 2.95
N SER A 144 -17.53 -4.44 3.63
CA SER A 144 -16.27 -5.16 3.74
C SER A 144 -16.37 -6.35 4.67
N VAL A 145 -15.52 -7.35 4.43
CA VAL A 145 -15.26 -8.40 5.42
C VAL A 145 -14.36 -7.82 6.51
N GLY A 146 -14.69 -8.07 7.79
CA GLY A 146 -13.86 -7.64 8.90
C GLY A 146 -12.46 -8.27 8.90
N SER A 147 -11.52 -7.62 9.56
CA SER A 147 -10.16 -8.12 9.77
C SER A 147 -9.84 -8.09 11.27
N PRO A 148 -9.82 -9.25 11.95
CA PRO A 148 -9.62 -9.31 13.40
C PRO A 148 -8.36 -8.57 13.85
N GLY A 149 -8.52 -7.67 14.82
CA GLY A 149 -7.44 -6.84 15.36
C GLY A 149 -7.15 -5.55 14.58
N TYR A 150 -7.86 -5.30 13.45
CA TYR A 150 -7.73 -4.07 12.68
C TYR A 150 -9.06 -3.34 12.54
N TYR A 151 -10.10 -3.99 12.00
CA TYR A 151 -11.41 -3.37 11.78
C TYR A 151 -12.53 -4.42 11.73
N ASP A 152 -13.74 -3.98 12.09
CA ASP A 152 -14.98 -4.75 11.94
C ASP A 152 -15.56 -4.61 10.52
N PRO A 153 -16.51 -5.46 10.10
CA PRO A 153 -17.22 -5.26 8.85
C PRO A 153 -17.77 -3.84 8.75
N THR A 154 -17.42 -3.15 7.67
CA THR A 154 -17.75 -1.74 7.46
C THR A 154 -18.56 -1.59 6.17
N THR A 155 -19.68 -0.85 6.23
CA THR A 155 -20.54 -0.59 5.08
C THR A 155 -20.21 0.76 4.46
N PHE A 156 -20.06 0.76 3.13
CA PHE A 156 -19.81 1.93 2.31
C PHE A 156 -20.99 2.19 1.39
N VAL A 157 -21.33 3.45 1.20
CA VAL A 157 -22.39 3.87 0.28
C VAL A 157 -21.82 4.13 -1.12
N GLU A 158 -22.67 4.03 -2.13
CA GLU A 158 -22.34 4.58 -3.44
C GLU A 158 -22.20 6.12 -3.33
N GLY A 159 -21.15 6.68 -3.91
CA GLY A 159 -20.83 8.11 -3.79
C GLY A 159 -19.69 8.36 -2.79
N TRP A 160 -19.69 9.56 -2.23
CA TRP A 160 -18.63 10.00 -1.32
C TRP A 160 -18.78 9.39 0.08
N ASN A 161 -17.68 8.86 0.59
CA ASN A 161 -17.53 8.32 1.94
C ASN A 161 -16.38 9.06 2.63
N HIS A 162 -16.64 9.60 3.83
CA HIS A 162 -15.57 10.08 4.71
C HIS A 162 -15.06 8.92 5.57
N LEU A 163 -13.79 8.59 5.43
CA LEU A 163 -13.19 7.38 6.01
C LEU A 163 -12.13 7.77 7.04
N ASP A 164 -12.26 7.26 8.26
CA ASP A 164 -11.15 7.21 9.22
C ASP A 164 -10.13 6.12 8.81
N GLY A 165 -9.06 5.95 9.57
CA GLY A 165 -8.01 5.00 9.25
C GLY A 165 -8.49 3.56 9.12
N LYS A 166 -9.40 3.12 9.99
CA LYS A 166 -9.95 1.75 9.97
C LYS A 166 -10.86 1.54 8.77
N ALA A 167 -11.75 2.49 8.50
CA ALA A 167 -12.63 2.43 7.34
C ALA A 167 -11.84 2.53 6.02
N ALA A 168 -10.82 3.37 5.96
CA ALA A 168 -9.95 3.47 4.78
C ALA A 168 -9.18 2.16 4.53
N LEU A 169 -8.68 1.50 5.58
CA LEU A 169 -8.05 0.19 5.47
C LEU A 169 -9.04 -0.88 4.99
N ALA A 170 -10.26 -0.89 5.56
CA ALA A 170 -11.33 -1.80 5.15
C ALA A 170 -11.68 -1.61 3.67
N PHE A 171 -11.83 -0.36 3.22
CA PHE A 171 -12.10 -0.01 1.82
C PHE A 171 -10.98 -0.49 0.88
N ALA A 172 -9.72 -0.24 1.24
CA ALA A 172 -8.55 -0.58 0.43
C ALA A 172 -8.27 -2.09 0.36
N ARG A 173 -8.75 -2.89 1.33
CA ARG A 173 -8.50 -4.34 1.39
C ARG A 173 -9.64 -5.19 0.85
N GLU A 174 -10.83 -4.62 0.68
CA GLU A 174 -12.00 -5.39 0.27
C GLU A 174 -11.85 -5.94 -1.15
N ARG A 175 -12.15 -7.22 -1.30
CA ARG A 175 -12.13 -7.96 -2.57
C ARG A 175 -13.33 -8.90 -2.75
N HIS A 176 -13.89 -9.37 -1.65
CA HIS A 176 -14.95 -10.40 -1.67
C HIS A 176 -16.31 -9.83 -2.09
N ALA A 177 -16.52 -8.54 -1.82
CA ALA A 177 -17.73 -7.84 -2.24
C ALA A 177 -17.79 -7.58 -3.76
N PHE A 178 -16.72 -7.87 -4.50
CA PHE A 178 -16.59 -7.53 -5.92
C PHE A 178 -16.35 -8.77 -6.78
N LYS A 179 -17.02 -8.84 -7.94
CA LYS A 179 -16.84 -9.92 -8.92
C LYS A 179 -15.40 -9.97 -9.46
N THR A 180 -14.76 -8.82 -9.59
CA THR A 180 -13.38 -8.67 -10.10
C THR A 180 -12.31 -8.84 -9.01
N GLY A 181 -12.72 -9.07 -7.76
CA GLY A 181 -11.84 -9.43 -6.65
C GLY A 181 -10.60 -8.55 -6.50
N ASP A 182 -9.43 -9.12 -6.79
CA ASP A 182 -8.13 -8.45 -6.66
C ASP A 182 -7.95 -7.22 -7.55
N VAL A 183 -8.59 -7.17 -8.72
CA VAL A 183 -8.53 -5.99 -9.60
C VAL A 183 -9.21 -4.81 -8.92
N GLN A 184 -10.41 -5.02 -8.36
CA GLN A 184 -11.12 -3.97 -7.64
C GLN A 184 -10.36 -3.53 -6.39
N ARG A 185 -9.73 -4.47 -5.67
CA ARG A 185 -8.86 -4.12 -4.55
C ARG A 185 -7.75 -3.15 -4.97
N GLY A 186 -7.09 -3.41 -6.09
CA GLY A 186 -6.08 -2.50 -6.65
C GLY A 186 -6.64 -1.11 -6.97
N ILE A 187 -7.83 -1.04 -7.56
CA ILE A 187 -8.54 0.22 -7.82
C ILE A 187 -8.85 0.96 -6.52
N ASN A 188 -9.39 0.26 -5.51
CA ASN A 188 -9.71 0.83 -4.22
C ASN A 188 -8.48 1.37 -3.50
N GLN A 189 -7.35 0.65 -3.54
CA GLN A 189 -6.06 1.11 -3.01
C GLN A 189 -5.64 2.43 -3.66
N MET A 190 -5.73 2.53 -4.98
CA MET A 190 -5.38 3.76 -5.69
C MET A 190 -6.31 4.92 -5.36
N LYS A 191 -7.63 4.68 -5.19
CA LYS A 191 -8.59 5.70 -4.75
C LYS A 191 -8.25 6.26 -3.36
N VAL A 192 -7.88 5.39 -2.42
CA VAL A 192 -7.50 5.82 -1.06
C VAL A 192 -6.19 6.61 -1.08
N ILE A 193 -5.17 6.15 -1.81
CA ILE A 193 -3.90 6.88 -1.97
C ILE A 193 -4.14 8.26 -2.58
N ASP A 194 -5.00 8.35 -3.59
CA ASP A 194 -5.38 9.62 -4.20
C ASP A 194 -6.04 10.58 -3.21
N ALA A 195 -6.98 10.06 -2.42
CA ALA A 195 -7.63 10.84 -1.38
C ALA A 195 -6.63 11.33 -0.32
N MET A 196 -5.66 10.49 0.08
CA MET A 196 -4.56 10.90 0.97
C MET A 196 -3.69 12.00 0.35
N LEU A 197 -3.28 11.85 -0.92
CA LEU A 197 -2.47 12.86 -1.62
C LEU A 197 -3.22 14.19 -1.77
N ASN A 198 -4.52 14.15 -2.04
CA ASN A 198 -5.34 15.36 -2.11
C ASN A 198 -5.47 16.02 -0.75
N LYS A 199 -5.57 15.25 0.32
CA LYS A 199 -5.60 15.76 1.68
C LYS A 199 -4.28 16.42 2.08
N ILE A 200 -3.15 15.76 1.83
CA ILE A 200 -1.80 16.27 2.13
C ILE A 200 -1.51 17.60 1.43
N LYS A 201 -2.00 17.80 0.21
CA LYS A 201 -1.82 19.08 -0.53
C LYS A 201 -2.57 20.26 0.07
N SER A 202 -3.47 20.04 1.02
CA SER A 202 -4.25 21.14 1.63
C SER A 202 -3.34 22.09 2.41
N PRO A 203 -3.52 23.42 2.27
CA PRO A 203 -2.69 24.40 2.97
C PRO A 203 -2.68 24.24 4.50
N ALA A 204 -3.82 23.83 5.07
CA ALA A 204 -3.95 23.61 6.51
C ALA A 204 -3.06 22.48 7.02
N LEU A 205 -2.98 21.37 6.28
CA LEU A 205 -2.12 20.23 6.64
C LEU A 205 -0.65 20.53 6.38
N LEU A 206 -0.32 21.21 5.29
CA LEU A 206 1.07 21.63 5.02
C LEU A 206 1.62 22.55 6.09
N MET A 207 0.80 23.46 6.63
CA MET A 207 1.20 24.33 7.76
C MET A 207 1.37 23.55 9.07
N GLY A 208 0.64 22.44 9.26
CA GLY A 208 0.73 21.57 10.44
C GLY A 208 1.63 20.33 10.23
N PHE A 209 2.36 20.26 9.12
CA PHE A 209 3.04 19.05 8.66
C PHE A 209 4.03 18.46 9.67
N THR A 210 4.77 19.29 10.42
CA THR A 210 5.67 18.81 11.48
C THR A 210 4.95 18.01 12.56
N LYS A 211 3.79 18.50 13.01
CA LYS A 211 3.00 17.81 14.02
C LYS A 211 2.45 16.49 13.51
N ILE A 212 2.10 16.45 12.23
CA ILE A 212 1.64 15.21 11.58
C ILE A 212 2.79 14.22 11.49
N LEU A 213 3.97 14.65 11.04
CA LEU A 213 5.16 13.79 10.98
C LEU A 213 5.54 13.22 12.36
N ASP A 214 5.54 14.08 13.40
CA ASP A 214 5.82 13.64 14.76
C ASP A 214 4.80 12.61 15.25
N ALA A 215 3.52 12.80 14.92
CA ALA A 215 2.45 11.89 15.32
C ALA A 215 2.52 10.50 14.63
N VAL A 216 3.11 10.45 13.43
CA VAL A 216 3.20 9.21 12.61
C VAL A 216 4.62 8.71 12.44
N ALA A 217 5.58 9.21 13.23
CA ALA A 217 7.01 8.90 13.06
C ALA A 217 7.31 7.38 13.12
N ASP A 218 6.59 6.65 13.97
CA ASP A 218 6.73 5.20 14.13
C ASP A 218 5.81 4.38 13.19
N SER A 219 5.01 5.06 12.36
CA SER A 219 3.99 4.43 11.53
C SER A 219 4.50 4.01 10.15
N PHE A 220 5.71 4.43 9.78
CA PHE A 220 6.34 4.06 8.50
C PHE A 220 7.87 4.05 8.58
N VAL A 221 8.49 3.36 7.64
CA VAL A 221 9.96 3.38 7.45
C VAL A 221 10.23 3.88 6.03
N THR A 222 11.22 4.78 5.90
CA THR A 222 11.60 5.35 4.61
C THR A 222 13.11 5.51 4.48
N SER A 223 13.62 5.48 3.26
CA SER A 223 14.99 5.88 2.92
C SER A 223 15.14 7.39 2.72
N LEU A 224 14.03 8.14 2.64
CA LEU A 224 14.09 9.60 2.58
C LEU A 224 14.56 10.17 3.91
N SER A 225 15.57 11.01 3.88
CA SER A 225 16.01 11.75 5.07
C SER A 225 15.00 12.82 5.44
N THR A 226 14.99 13.20 6.71
CA THR A 226 14.17 14.33 7.20
C THR A 226 14.44 15.61 6.43
N ASN A 227 15.70 15.84 6.01
CA ASN A 227 16.07 17.00 5.18
C ASN A 227 15.44 16.96 3.78
N GLN A 228 15.39 15.78 3.14
CA GLN A 228 14.74 15.61 1.85
C GLN A 228 13.22 15.82 1.96
N ILE A 229 12.58 15.23 2.97
CA ILE A 229 11.15 15.44 3.24
C ILE A 229 10.87 16.93 3.48
N SER A 230 11.68 17.59 4.32
CA SER A 230 11.54 19.02 4.62
C SER A 230 11.71 19.87 3.35
N ALA A 231 12.65 19.52 2.47
CA ALA A 231 12.88 20.24 1.21
C ALA A 231 11.65 20.14 0.29
N LEU A 232 11.05 18.96 0.15
CA LEU A 232 9.82 18.76 -0.63
C LEU A 232 8.65 19.55 -0.07
N VAL A 233 8.47 19.57 1.26
CA VAL A 233 7.42 20.36 1.93
C VAL A 233 7.63 21.85 1.72
N ARG A 234 8.86 22.35 1.90
CA ARG A 234 9.20 23.76 1.64
C ARG A 234 8.93 24.14 0.19
N MET A 235 9.30 23.29 -0.75
CA MET A 235 9.03 23.50 -2.16
C MET A 235 7.52 23.66 -2.38
N GLN A 236 6.68 22.77 -1.84
CA GLN A 236 5.24 22.86 -1.97
C GLN A 236 4.66 24.11 -1.31
N LEU A 237 5.18 24.49 -0.14
CA LEU A 237 4.75 25.70 0.55
C LEU A 237 5.20 27.01 -0.13
N SER A 238 6.22 26.96 -1.00
CA SER A 238 6.75 28.15 -1.68
C SER A 238 5.86 28.66 -2.81
N ASP A 239 5.19 27.75 -3.51
CA ASP A 239 4.42 28.06 -4.72
C ASP A 239 2.99 27.49 -4.70
N PHE A 240 2.67 26.60 -3.76
CA PHE A 240 1.40 25.87 -3.71
C PHE A 240 1.00 25.27 -5.05
N ALA A 241 2.00 24.87 -5.84
CA ALA A 241 1.78 24.37 -7.18
C ALA A 241 0.86 23.15 -7.20
N GLU A 242 0.02 23.08 -8.21
CA GLU A 242 -0.76 21.89 -8.49
C GLU A 242 0.12 20.84 -9.17
N TRP A 243 -0.07 19.58 -8.74
CA TRP A 243 0.63 18.44 -9.30
C TRP A 243 -0.30 17.67 -10.21
N ASN A 244 0.18 17.36 -11.40
CA ASN A 244 -0.47 16.40 -12.27
C ASN A 244 -0.09 14.98 -11.82
N ILE A 245 -1.07 14.22 -11.32
CA ILE A 245 -0.87 12.86 -10.80
C ILE A 245 -1.63 11.89 -11.70
N GLU A 246 -0.89 11.14 -12.49
CA GLU A 246 -1.43 10.07 -13.31
C GLU A 246 -1.33 8.72 -12.57
N ARG A 247 -2.26 7.81 -12.87
CA ARG A 247 -2.37 6.51 -12.20
C ARG A 247 -2.53 5.43 -13.24
N TYR A 248 -1.82 4.34 -13.02
CA TYR A 248 -1.95 3.18 -13.89
C TYR A 248 -1.76 1.89 -13.08
N THR A 249 -2.62 0.92 -13.28
CA THR A 249 -2.47 -0.43 -12.73
C THR A 249 -2.12 -1.37 -13.88
N VAL A 250 -0.99 -2.04 -13.79
CA VAL A 250 -0.61 -3.01 -14.82
C VAL A 250 -1.50 -4.24 -14.76
N THR A 251 -1.83 -4.77 -15.93
CA THR A 251 -2.70 -5.94 -16.11
C THR A 251 -1.90 -7.20 -16.36
N GLY A 252 -2.56 -8.35 -16.22
CA GLY A 252 -1.97 -9.64 -16.50
C GLY A 252 -3.03 -10.73 -16.59
N THR A 253 -2.62 -11.92 -17.00
CA THR A 253 -3.49 -13.08 -17.10
C THR A 253 -3.33 -14.02 -15.92
N SER A 254 -4.45 -14.54 -15.42
CA SER A 254 -4.48 -15.55 -14.35
C SER A 254 -3.76 -16.83 -14.78
N GLY A 255 -2.99 -17.41 -13.86
CA GLY A 255 -2.26 -18.65 -14.09
C GLY A 255 -1.85 -19.33 -12.81
N SER A 256 -1.06 -20.38 -12.94
CA SER A 256 -0.42 -21.06 -11.81
C SER A 256 1.02 -21.44 -12.14
N SER A 257 1.87 -21.52 -11.12
CA SER A 257 3.26 -21.95 -11.26
C SER A 257 3.66 -22.85 -10.09
N THR A 258 4.46 -23.87 -10.38
CA THR A 258 5.17 -24.70 -9.38
C THR A 258 6.63 -24.31 -9.25
N LYS A 259 7.06 -23.25 -9.97
CA LYS A 259 8.45 -22.81 -10.10
C LYS A 259 8.73 -21.50 -9.36
N CYS A 260 7.80 -21.05 -8.48
CA CYS A 260 8.08 -19.89 -7.64
C CYS A 260 9.29 -20.17 -6.75
N TYR A 261 10.25 -19.24 -6.74
CA TYR A 261 11.52 -19.39 -6.03
C TYR A 261 11.33 -19.64 -4.54
N SER A 262 10.44 -18.92 -3.89
CA SER A 262 10.14 -19.04 -2.45
C SER A 262 9.31 -20.25 -2.07
N ALA A 263 8.73 -20.97 -3.03
CA ALA A 263 7.80 -22.06 -2.76
C ALA A 263 7.92 -23.16 -3.84
N LYS A 264 9.14 -23.64 -4.06
CA LYS A 264 9.45 -24.66 -5.06
C LYS A 264 8.61 -25.92 -4.84
N GLY A 265 8.00 -26.38 -5.93
CA GLY A 265 7.14 -27.60 -5.94
C GLY A 265 5.69 -27.35 -5.51
N GLN A 266 5.36 -26.21 -4.89
CA GLN A 266 4.00 -25.86 -4.57
C GLN A 266 3.33 -25.17 -5.75
N LYS A 267 2.12 -25.62 -6.11
CA LYS A 267 1.32 -24.97 -7.15
C LYS A 267 0.68 -23.71 -6.57
N LEU A 268 1.22 -22.55 -6.92
CA LEU A 268 0.70 -21.25 -6.51
C LEU A 268 -0.04 -20.57 -7.65
N TYR A 269 -1.09 -19.82 -7.30
CA TYR A 269 -1.67 -18.83 -8.21
C TYR A 269 -0.64 -17.76 -8.52
N VAL A 270 -0.54 -17.37 -9.78
CA VAL A 270 0.30 -16.25 -10.25
C VAL A 270 -0.47 -15.43 -11.29
N MET A 271 -0.16 -14.17 -11.40
CA MET A 271 -0.60 -13.30 -12.49
C MET A 271 0.57 -13.16 -13.47
N LYS A 272 0.40 -13.68 -14.68
CA LYS A 272 1.41 -13.51 -15.75
C LYS A 272 1.32 -12.08 -16.29
N PRO A 273 2.44 -11.33 -16.34
CA PRO A 273 2.46 -9.99 -16.89
C PRO A 273 1.88 -9.89 -18.31
N ASP A 274 1.09 -8.86 -18.54
CA ASP A 274 0.74 -8.39 -19.87
C ASP A 274 1.86 -7.44 -20.34
N GLU A 275 2.60 -7.86 -21.35
CA GLU A 275 3.77 -7.12 -21.85
C GLU A 275 3.39 -5.74 -22.39
N ALA A 276 2.23 -5.60 -23.04
CA ALA A 276 1.76 -4.32 -23.53
C ALA A 276 1.44 -3.36 -22.37
N SER A 277 0.83 -3.87 -21.30
CA SER A 277 0.55 -3.11 -20.09
C SER A 277 1.84 -2.67 -19.39
N VAL A 278 2.84 -3.55 -19.30
CA VAL A 278 4.17 -3.21 -18.76
C VAL A 278 4.87 -2.17 -19.64
N ALA A 279 4.81 -2.30 -20.96
CA ALA A 279 5.40 -1.32 -21.88
C ALA A 279 4.76 0.06 -21.70
N LYS A 280 3.43 0.15 -21.58
CA LYS A 280 2.73 1.40 -21.29
C LYS A 280 3.19 2.02 -19.96
N ALA A 281 3.35 1.22 -18.92
CA ALA A 281 3.86 1.71 -17.64
C ALA A 281 5.29 2.29 -17.77
N LYS A 282 6.17 1.62 -18.54
CA LYS A 282 7.52 2.14 -18.84
C LYS A 282 7.48 3.49 -19.56
N GLU A 283 6.61 3.65 -20.54
CA GLU A 283 6.43 4.91 -21.28
C GLU A 283 5.98 6.04 -20.35
N MET A 284 4.99 5.77 -19.48
CA MET A 284 4.50 6.75 -18.52
C MET A 284 5.59 7.17 -17.52
N ILE A 285 6.37 6.23 -17.01
CA ILE A 285 7.51 6.52 -16.12
C ILE A 285 8.55 7.37 -16.88
N ALA A 286 8.92 6.97 -18.09
CA ALA A 286 9.93 7.68 -18.89
C ALA A 286 9.49 9.12 -19.20
N ALA A 287 8.21 9.36 -19.48
CA ALA A 287 7.67 10.69 -19.72
C ALA A 287 7.87 11.60 -18.50
N VAL A 288 7.62 11.11 -17.29
CA VAL A 288 7.82 11.87 -16.05
C VAL A 288 9.30 12.08 -15.76
N MET A 289 10.14 11.08 -16.04
CA MET A 289 11.59 11.14 -15.77
C MET A 289 12.38 12.01 -16.78
N GLY A 290 11.72 12.62 -17.75
CA GLY A 290 12.34 13.50 -18.74
C GLY A 290 12.82 12.78 -20.01
N GLY A 291 12.31 11.57 -20.27
CA GLY A 291 12.42 10.96 -21.60
C GLY A 291 11.62 11.80 -22.61
N GLU A 292 12.13 11.91 -23.86
CA GLU A 292 11.44 12.63 -24.96
C GLU A 292 10.10 11.94 -25.30
N GLY A 293 9.10 12.19 -24.46
CA GLY A 293 7.70 11.91 -24.74
C GLY A 293 7.03 13.25 -24.99
N THR A 294 6.57 13.48 -26.19
CA THR A 294 5.80 14.65 -26.60
C THR A 294 4.64 14.86 -25.62
N VAL A 295 4.80 15.86 -24.75
CA VAL A 295 3.71 16.36 -23.92
C VAL A 295 2.77 17.10 -24.87
N SER A 296 1.77 16.39 -25.38
CA SER A 296 0.60 17.05 -25.95
C SER A 296 -0.16 17.63 -24.78
N SER A 297 0.01 18.93 -24.54
CA SER A 297 -0.82 19.69 -23.62
C SER A 297 -2.23 19.78 -24.20
N THR A 298 -3.03 18.76 -23.92
CA THR A 298 -4.47 18.87 -24.03
C THR A 298 -4.97 19.15 -22.62
N THR A 299 -5.33 20.40 -22.37
CA THR A 299 -6.14 20.80 -21.24
C THR A 299 -7.44 20.00 -21.33
N GLN A 300 -7.50 18.87 -20.69
CA GLN A 300 -8.75 18.16 -20.47
C GLN A 300 -9.20 18.46 -19.04
N THR A 301 -10.30 19.20 -18.95
CA THR A 301 -11.26 19.19 -17.85
C THR A 301 -11.37 17.75 -17.34
N PRO A 302 -11.49 17.50 -16.01
CA PRO A 302 -11.62 16.16 -15.48
C PRO A 302 -12.86 15.51 -16.07
N GLU A 303 -12.66 14.78 -17.17
CA GLU A 303 -13.67 13.93 -17.76
C GLU A 303 -13.86 12.73 -16.82
N LYS A 304 -15.11 12.49 -16.51
CA LYS A 304 -15.57 11.34 -15.74
C LYS A 304 -14.79 10.11 -16.17
N THR A 305 -14.14 9.48 -15.22
CA THR A 305 -13.52 8.16 -15.32
C THR A 305 -14.36 7.27 -16.22
N ASP A 306 -13.74 6.76 -17.28
CA ASP A 306 -14.34 5.76 -18.14
C ASP A 306 -14.84 4.60 -17.30
N VAL A 307 -16.14 4.55 -17.16
CA VAL A 307 -16.88 3.37 -16.74
C VAL A 307 -16.54 2.30 -17.75
N TYR A 308 -15.85 1.24 -17.31
CA TYR A 308 -15.79 -0.01 -18.05
C TYR A 308 -17.24 -0.49 -18.25
N THR A 309 -17.85 -0.12 -19.35
CA THR A 309 -19.08 -0.73 -19.83
C THR A 309 -18.70 -2.05 -20.49
N PRO A 310 -19.19 -3.19 -19.98
CA PRO A 310 -19.10 -4.41 -20.76
C PRO A 310 -19.96 -4.19 -22.00
N THR A 311 -19.34 -4.19 -23.17
CA THR A 311 -20.05 -4.29 -24.45
C THR A 311 -20.83 -5.61 -24.45
N THR A 312 -22.09 -5.55 -24.12
CA THR A 312 -23.03 -6.61 -24.47
C THR A 312 -23.30 -6.49 -25.95
N ASP A 313 -22.70 -7.38 -26.72
CA ASP A 313 -23.08 -7.65 -28.09
C ASP A 313 -24.48 -8.25 -28.09
N PRO A 314 -25.52 -7.62 -28.70
CA PRO A 314 -26.89 -8.11 -28.62
C PRO A 314 -27.17 -9.30 -29.54
N ASP A 315 -26.20 -9.83 -30.30
CA ASP A 315 -26.41 -10.86 -31.32
C ASP A 315 -25.74 -12.21 -31.08
N ALA A 316 -25.26 -12.50 -29.86
CA ALA A 316 -24.84 -13.88 -29.52
C ALA A 316 -25.96 -14.63 -28.84
N ALA A 317 -26.96 -15.04 -29.59
CA ALA A 317 -27.91 -16.06 -29.20
C ALA A 317 -27.20 -17.44 -29.17
N VAL A 318 -26.62 -17.80 -28.03
CA VAL A 318 -26.20 -19.16 -27.76
C VAL A 318 -27.35 -19.91 -27.11
N SER A 319 -27.97 -20.81 -27.84
CA SER A 319 -28.94 -21.78 -27.37
C SER A 319 -28.39 -22.61 -26.22
N VAL A 320 -29.01 -22.48 -25.05
CA VAL A 320 -28.83 -23.33 -23.89
C VAL A 320 -29.60 -24.65 -24.16
N PRO A 321 -29.01 -25.84 -24.06
CA PRO A 321 -29.78 -27.07 -24.03
C PRO A 321 -30.49 -27.19 -22.69
N GLU A 322 -31.80 -27.25 -22.71
CA GLU A 322 -32.62 -27.68 -21.58
C GLU A 322 -32.25 -29.10 -21.15
N THR A 323 -31.81 -29.27 -19.93
CA THR A 323 -31.75 -30.58 -19.28
C THR A 323 -32.89 -30.69 -18.28
N PRO A 324 -33.64 -31.81 -18.26
CA PRO A 324 -34.85 -31.95 -17.45
C PRO A 324 -34.51 -32.07 -15.98
N ALA A 325 -35.38 -31.47 -15.16
CA ALA A 325 -35.40 -31.65 -13.73
C ALA A 325 -35.68 -33.13 -13.40
N ASP A 326 -34.73 -33.79 -12.75
CA ASP A 326 -35.03 -34.99 -11.98
C ASP A 326 -34.34 -34.88 -10.62
N SER A 327 -35.20 -34.83 -9.62
CA SER A 327 -34.89 -34.72 -8.22
C SER A 327 -34.40 -36.07 -7.69
N VAL A 328 -33.13 -36.18 -7.33
CA VAL A 328 -32.66 -37.22 -6.44
C VAL A 328 -31.99 -36.55 -5.24
N ILE A 329 -32.72 -36.58 -4.14
CA ILE A 329 -32.17 -36.28 -2.82
C ILE A 329 -31.28 -37.46 -2.44
N VAL A 330 -29.97 -37.29 -2.42
CA VAL A 330 -29.05 -38.25 -1.81
C VAL A 330 -28.71 -37.70 -0.42
N GLU A 331 -29.29 -38.31 0.60
CA GLU A 331 -28.82 -38.18 1.98
C GLU A 331 -27.37 -38.66 2.09
N VAL A 332 -26.48 -37.76 2.50
CA VAL A 332 -25.10 -38.12 2.88
C VAL A 332 -25.15 -38.44 4.38
N PRO A 333 -24.69 -39.63 4.82
CA PRO A 333 -24.64 -39.96 6.24
C PRO A 333 -23.62 -39.04 6.95
N ALA A 334 -24.00 -38.53 8.11
CA ALA A 334 -23.14 -37.79 9.01
C ALA A 334 -21.96 -38.65 9.45
N GLU A 335 -20.76 -38.32 8.99
CA GLU A 335 -19.51 -38.91 9.45
C GLU A 335 -19.16 -38.27 10.80
N SER A 336 -19.04 -39.10 11.82
CA SER A 336 -18.77 -38.78 13.20
C SER A 336 -17.40 -38.09 13.35
N VAL A 337 -17.43 -36.88 13.90
CA VAL A 337 -16.24 -36.16 14.38
C VAL A 337 -15.69 -36.91 15.60
N PRO A 338 -14.39 -37.25 15.67
CA PRO A 338 -13.79 -37.82 16.89
C PRO A 338 -13.76 -36.74 17.99
N GLU A 339 -14.33 -37.07 19.13
CA GLU A 339 -14.20 -36.31 20.40
C GLU A 339 -12.71 -36.16 20.74
N GLN A 340 -12.25 -34.92 20.89
CA GLN A 340 -11.00 -34.61 21.58
C GLN A 340 -11.17 -34.90 23.08
N PRO A 341 -10.17 -35.52 23.74
CA PRO A 341 -10.22 -35.74 25.18
C PRO A 341 -10.17 -34.39 25.92
N ALA A 342 -11.05 -34.28 26.91
CA ALA A 342 -11.11 -33.13 27.82
C ALA A 342 -9.76 -32.95 28.52
N GLU A 343 -9.18 -31.76 28.39
CA GLU A 343 -8.04 -31.35 29.22
C GLU A 343 -8.48 -31.22 30.68
N GLN A 344 -7.77 -31.92 31.57
CA GLN A 344 -7.90 -31.79 33.03
C GLN A 344 -7.47 -30.37 33.44
N PRO A 345 -8.13 -29.77 34.46
CA PRO A 345 -7.69 -28.49 35.01
C PRO A 345 -6.31 -28.64 35.69
N ALA A 346 -5.37 -27.75 35.32
CA ALA A 346 -4.08 -27.65 36.00
C ALA A 346 -4.29 -27.22 37.45
N GLU A 347 -3.71 -28.02 38.38
CA GLU A 347 -3.60 -27.72 39.80
C GLU A 347 -2.79 -26.43 40.02
N GLN A 348 -3.34 -25.52 40.82
CA GLN A 348 -2.65 -24.32 41.29
C GLN A 348 -1.49 -24.70 42.20
N PRO A 349 -0.32 -24.07 42.09
CA PRO A 349 0.76 -24.25 43.08
C PRO A 349 0.34 -23.59 44.41
N THR A 350 0.37 -24.37 45.47
CA THR A 350 0.23 -23.92 46.86
C THR A 350 1.40 -23.00 47.23
N GLU A 351 1.08 -21.78 47.69
CA GLU A 351 2.02 -20.84 48.30
C GLU A 351 2.65 -21.48 49.55
N GLN A 352 3.98 -21.54 49.58
CA GLN A 352 4.74 -21.77 50.79
C GLN A 352 4.86 -20.47 51.60
N PRO A 353 4.71 -20.49 52.94
CA PRO A 353 4.86 -19.31 53.76
C PRO A 353 6.32 -18.84 53.80
N ALA A 354 6.50 -17.51 53.67
CA ALA A 354 7.79 -16.85 53.78
C ALA A 354 8.39 -17.03 55.18
N GLU A 355 9.60 -17.58 55.25
CA GLU A 355 10.42 -17.57 56.46
C GLU A 355 10.98 -16.18 56.74
N THR A 356 10.78 -15.69 57.94
CA THR A 356 11.32 -14.47 58.51
C THR A 356 12.84 -14.55 58.66
N PRO A 357 13.65 -13.55 58.26
CA PRO A 357 15.07 -13.57 58.54
C PRO A 357 15.35 -13.30 60.04
N ALA A 358 16.17 -14.16 60.63
CA ALA A 358 16.65 -14.02 62.00
C ALA A 358 17.61 -12.82 62.13
N GLU A 359 17.38 -12.05 63.17
CA GLU A 359 18.22 -10.97 63.72
C GLU A 359 19.62 -11.49 64.08
N GLN A 360 20.69 -10.89 63.53
CA GLN A 360 22.05 -11.08 64.00
C GLN A 360 22.35 -10.12 65.18
N PRO A 361 22.95 -10.61 66.34
CA PRO A 361 23.29 -9.71 67.39
C PRO A 361 24.61 -8.98 67.13
N ALA A 362 24.63 -7.71 67.52
CA ALA A 362 25.79 -6.83 67.51
C ALA A 362 26.88 -7.39 68.47
N ALA A 363 28.12 -7.47 67.98
CA ALA A 363 29.32 -7.66 68.81
C ALA A 363 30.01 -6.32 68.99
N THR A 364 30.34 -6.10 70.24
CA THR A 364 31.14 -5.08 70.91
C THR A 364 32.44 -4.72 70.19
#